data_c18feeaf9f179f2fd6668d25d1a0befc
#
_entry.id   c18feeaf9f179f2fd6668d25d1a0befc
#
_cell.length_a   1.000
_cell.length_b   1.000
_cell.length_c   1.000
_cell.angle_alpha   90.00
_cell.angle_beta   90.00
_cell.angle_gamma   90.00
#
_symmetry.space_group_name_H-M   'P 1'
#
loop_
_entity.id
_entity.type
_entity.pdbx_description
1 polymer ?
#
loop_
_entity_poly.entity_id
_entity_poly.type
_entity_poly.pdbx_seq_one_letter_code
_entity_poly.pdbx_strand_id
1 'polypeptide(L)'
;MYKGEKSVRGGIEDFLCPFTDMCITQGSNMKPSHMGIMANDVRGKQVGVRYNYFAPCTCKCIKTYPASGQSMWQSIAPVRFANGRIDYATFMICHDDTMNCQPGWKINQGDQIGTMGTKGNATGVHCHIEVSQSKDTSWIKNNYGNYHFNNEYDLDDCYFVDNTNIINGYGGNWRLTSSVPVGEVVDQILHVGSHVKLTGTYTVKEIDVKNNKAKINVAGEDVWLSSVPLEEIK
;
A
#
# COMPACT_ATOMS: atom_id res chain seq x y z
N MET A 1 -3.00 5.78 11.61
CA MET A 1 -2.88 7.18 11.13
C MET A 1 -4.05 8.02 11.60
N TYR A 2 -3.91 9.33 11.63
CA TYR A 2 -4.96 10.30 11.91
C TYR A 2 -5.46 10.94 10.60
N LYS A 3 -6.58 11.64 10.70
CA LYS A 3 -7.12 12.37 9.55
C LYS A 3 -6.13 13.41 9.01
N GLY A 4 -5.90 13.39 7.72
CA GLY A 4 -5.01 14.34 7.03
C GLY A 4 -3.53 14.00 7.06
N GLU A 5 -3.13 12.90 7.70
CA GLU A 5 -1.74 12.46 7.70
C GLU A 5 -1.31 11.94 6.33
N LYS A 6 -0.10 12.35 5.94
CA LYS A 6 0.52 11.99 4.66
C LYS A 6 1.98 11.64 4.87
N SER A 7 2.48 10.76 4.03
CA SER A 7 3.91 10.48 3.97
C SER A 7 4.33 10.31 2.50
N VAL A 8 5.23 11.17 2.05
CA VAL A 8 5.79 11.16 0.69
C VAL A 8 7.30 11.27 0.80
N ARG A 9 8.02 10.30 0.25
CA ARG A 9 9.48 10.29 0.24
C ARG A 9 9.98 10.03 -1.18
N GLY A 10 10.84 10.91 -1.68
CA GLY A 10 11.34 10.83 -3.06
C GLY A 10 10.21 10.89 -4.11
N GLY A 11 9.13 11.61 -3.84
CA GLY A 11 7.96 11.71 -4.73
C GLY A 11 7.03 10.49 -4.73
N ILE A 12 7.26 9.50 -3.86
CA ILE A 12 6.46 8.28 -3.73
C ILE A 12 5.75 8.29 -2.38
N GLU A 13 4.42 8.09 -2.39
CA GLU A 13 3.65 7.92 -1.16
C GLU A 13 4.05 6.60 -0.46
N ASP A 14 4.09 6.63 0.87
CA ASP A 14 4.16 5.41 1.66
C ASP A 14 2.76 4.84 1.86
N PHE A 15 2.62 3.50 1.82
CA PHE A 15 1.38 2.84 2.20
C PHE A 15 1.29 2.83 3.73
N LEU A 16 0.42 3.68 4.27
CA LEU A 16 0.28 3.90 5.70
C LEU A 16 -0.73 2.96 6.34
N CYS A 17 -0.56 2.66 7.62
CA CYS A 17 -1.59 1.99 8.41
C CYS A 17 -2.86 2.85 8.45
N PRO A 18 -4.02 2.36 7.99
CA PRO A 18 -5.23 3.19 7.87
C PRO A 18 -5.86 3.57 9.23
N PHE A 19 -5.47 2.92 10.32
CA PHE A 19 -6.12 3.04 11.62
C PHE A 19 -5.33 3.93 12.58
N THR A 20 -6.05 4.68 13.42
CA THR A 20 -5.45 5.42 14.55
C THR A 20 -5.13 4.46 15.70
N ASP A 21 -6.11 3.64 16.08
CA ASP A 21 -5.93 2.52 16.99
C ASP A 21 -6.19 1.24 16.20
N MET A 22 -5.24 0.33 16.21
CA MET A 22 -5.31 -0.95 15.50
C MET A 22 -5.27 -2.09 16.50
N CYS A 23 -6.44 -2.53 16.94
CA CYS A 23 -6.57 -3.73 17.74
C CYS A 23 -6.96 -4.90 16.84
N ILE A 24 -5.99 -5.75 16.49
CA ILE A 24 -6.20 -6.92 15.65
C ILE A 24 -6.95 -7.97 16.46
N THR A 25 -8.17 -8.30 16.04
CA THR A 25 -9.03 -9.32 16.65
C THR A 25 -8.92 -10.66 15.98
N GLN A 26 -8.58 -10.68 14.69
CA GLN A 26 -8.23 -11.87 13.93
C GLN A 26 -7.17 -11.49 12.88
N GLY A 27 -6.06 -12.18 12.90
CA GLY A 27 -4.95 -11.97 11.95
C GLY A 27 -5.01 -12.91 10.76
N SER A 28 -4.00 -12.78 9.89
CA SER A 28 -3.82 -13.59 8.69
C SER A 28 -3.74 -15.08 9.00
N ASN A 29 -4.34 -15.89 8.12
CA ASN A 29 -4.35 -17.36 8.20
C ASN A 29 -4.90 -17.94 9.51
N MET A 30 -5.71 -17.18 10.25
CA MET A 30 -6.32 -17.60 11.51
C MET A 30 -7.76 -18.13 11.32
N LYS A 31 -8.14 -19.12 12.15
CA LYS A 31 -9.54 -19.53 12.27
C LYS A 31 -10.37 -18.46 12.99
N PRO A 32 -11.68 -18.35 12.73
CA PRO A 32 -12.45 -19.23 11.85
C PRO A 32 -12.48 -18.79 10.37
N SER A 33 -12.30 -17.50 10.05
CA SER A 33 -12.66 -16.94 8.73
C SER A 33 -11.46 -16.57 7.84
N HIS A 34 -10.22 -16.52 8.37
CA HIS A 34 -9.04 -16.12 7.61
C HIS A 34 -8.17 -17.30 7.14
N MET A 35 -8.69 -18.53 7.15
CA MET A 35 -7.91 -19.68 6.68
C MET A 35 -7.51 -19.53 5.21
N GLY A 36 -6.19 -19.51 4.99
CA GLY A 36 -5.58 -19.40 3.66
C GLY A 36 -5.74 -18.04 3.01
N ILE A 37 -5.90 -16.98 3.80
CA ILE A 37 -5.89 -15.58 3.33
C ILE A 37 -5.06 -14.69 4.26
N MET A 38 -4.48 -13.63 3.70
CA MET A 38 -3.77 -12.61 4.44
C MET A 38 -4.69 -11.42 4.71
N ALA A 39 -5.54 -11.58 5.73
CA ALA A 39 -6.52 -10.58 6.13
C ALA A 39 -6.38 -10.24 7.61
N ASN A 40 -6.76 -9.03 7.98
CA ASN A 40 -6.82 -8.60 9.36
C ASN A 40 -8.18 -8.03 9.69
N ASP A 41 -8.80 -8.54 10.76
CA ASP A 41 -9.94 -7.91 11.40
C ASP A 41 -9.44 -6.94 12.47
N VAL A 42 -9.74 -5.67 12.28
CA VAL A 42 -9.24 -4.59 13.12
C VAL A 42 -10.40 -3.82 13.73
N ARG A 43 -10.42 -3.73 15.05
CA ARG A 43 -11.26 -2.78 15.78
C ARG A 43 -10.43 -1.62 16.34
N GLY A 44 -11.10 -0.55 16.74
CA GLY A 44 -10.47 0.52 17.47
C GLY A 44 -10.27 0.19 18.95
N LYS A 45 -9.89 1.19 19.75
CA LYS A 45 -9.54 1.04 21.18
C LYS A 45 -10.67 0.44 22.02
N GLN A 46 -11.91 0.85 21.80
CA GLN A 46 -13.07 0.39 22.55
C GLN A 46 -13.91 -0.58 21.73
N VAL A 47 -14.33 -1.68 22.37
CA VAL A 47 -15.21 -2.68 21.75
C VAL A 47 -16.57 -2.07 21.44
N GLY A 48 -17.10 -2.37 20.25
CA GLY A 48 -18.42 -1.92 19.80
C GLY A 48 -18.50 -0.46 19.34
N VAL A 49 -17.41 0.30 19.46
CA VAL A 49 -17.37 1.68 19.00
C VAL A 49 -16.94 1.73 17.53
N ARG A 50 -17.67 2.52 16.73
CA ARG A 50 -17.38 2.77 15.31
C ARG A 50 -16.31 3.84 15.18
N TYR A 51 -15.13 3.43 14.75
CA TYR A 51 -14.01 4.33 14.50
C TYR A 51 -13.88 4.59 13.01
N ASN A 52 -13.61 5.84 12.67
CA ASN A 52 -13.21 6.20 11.31
C ASN A 52 -11.80 5.68 11.04
N TYR A 53 -11.55 5.33 9.80
CA TYR A 53 -10.23 5.00 9.30
C TYR A 53 -9.97 5.72 7.98
N PHE A 54 -8.70 5.80 7.57
CA PHE A 54 -8.26 6.76 6.58
C PHE A 54 -7.57 6.08 5.41
N ALA A 55 -7.57 6.73 4.25
CA ALA A 55 -6.97 6.22 3.04
C ALA A 55 -5.44 6.03 3.23
N PRO A 56 -4.92 4.80 3.11
CA PRO A 56 -3.51 4.51 3.32
C PRO A 56 -2.60 5.15 2.28
N CYS A 57 -3.14 5.50 1.14
CA CYS A 57 -2.50 6.17 0.01
C CYS A 57 -3.56 6.89 -0.82
N THR A 58 -3.14 7.74 -1.73
CA THR A 58 -4.04 8.33 -2.72
C THR A 58 -4.54 7.22 -3.65
N CYS A 59 -5.85 6.97 -3.64
CA CYS A 59 -6.44 5.81 -4.29
C CYS A 59 -7.76 6.11 -4.99
N LYS A 60 -8.24 5.13 -5.75
CA LYS A 60 -9.50 5.17 -6.48
C LYS A 60 -10.34 3.97 -6.09
N CYS A 61 -11.62 4.19 -5.83
CA CYS A 61 -12.59 3.11 -5.65
C CYS A 61 -12.78 2.35 -6.97
N ILE A 62 -12.57 1.05 -6.94
CA ILE A 62 -12.69 0.16 -8.10
C ILE A 62 -14.08 -0.47 -8.13
N LYS A 63 -14.54 -0.95 -6.98
CA LYS A 63 -15.78 -1.71 -6.87
C LYS A 63 -16.39 -1.57 -5.48
N THR A 64 -17.70 -1.69 -5.40
CA THR A 64 -18.44 -1.68 -4.13
C THR A 64 -19.44 -2.83 -4.07
N TYR A 65 -19.67 -3.33 -2.85
CA TYR A 65 -20.66 -4.36 -2.53
C TYR A 65 -21.49 -3.88 -1.33
N PRO A 66 -22.53 -3.06 -1.56
CA PRO A 66 -23.25 -2.36 -0.49
C PRO A 66 -23.92 -3.28 0.53
N ALA A 67 -24.37 -4.48 0.10
CA ALA A 67 -25.03 -5.44 0.98
C ALA A 67 -24.13 -5.94 2.12
N SER A 68 -22.84 -6.05 1.88
CA SER A 68 -21.82 -6.49 2.86
C SER A 68 -20.92 -5.36 3.36
N GLY A 69 -21.19 -4.11 2.97
CA GLY A 69 -20.36 -2.97 3.36
C GLY A 69 -18.91 -3.07 2.85
N GLN A 70 -18.73 -3.56 1.61
CA GLN A 70 -17.41 -3.80 1.06
C GLN A 70 -17.05 -2.81 -0.04
N SER A 71 -15.80 -2.36 -0.04
CA SER A 71 -15.24 -1.54 -1.10
C SER A 71 -13.82 -1.97 -1.45
N MET A 72 -13.56 -2.07 -2.75
CA MET A 72 -12.24 -2.34 -3.31
C MET A 72 -11.62 -1.05 -3.81
N TRP A 73 -10.38 -0.82 -3.44
CA TRP A 73 -9.62 0.37 -3.76
C TRP A 73 -8.30 0.03 -4.40
N GLN A 74 -7.77 0.95 -5.22
CA GLN A 74 -6.46 0.81 -5.83
C GLN A 74 -5.74 2.16 -5.79
N SER A 75 -4.45 2.15 -5.44
CA SER A 75 -3.60 3.33 -5.51
C SER A 75 -3.54 3.87 -6.95
N ILE A 76 -3.53 5.18 -7.10
CA ILE A 76 -3.45 5.82 -8.44
C ILE A 76 -2.04 5.79 -9.03
N ALA A 77 -1.03 5.62 -8.19
CA ALA A 77 0.39 5.48 -8.53
C ALA A 77 1.01 4.38 -7.67
N PRO A 78 2.22 3.87 -8.01
CA PRO A 78 2.96 2.99 -7.12
C PRO A 78 3.23 3.66 -5.76
N VAL A 79 3.11 2.89 -4.69
CA VAL A 79 3.37 3.31 -3.31
C VAL A 79 4.48 2.48 -2.71
N ARG A 80 5.14 2.98 -1.67
CA ARG A 80 6.18 2.25 -0.95
C ARG A 80 5.57 1.52 0.23
N PHE A 81 5.75 0.20 0.25
CA PHE A 81 5.39 -0.65 1.38
C PHE A 81 6.52 -0.75 2.41
N ALA A 82 6.20 -1.15 3.64
CA ALA A 82 7.17 -1.25 4.73
C ALA A 82 8.25 -2.32 4.49
N ASN A 83 7.97 -3.34 3.66
CA ASN A 83 8.96 -4.32 3.22
C ASN A 83 9.96 -3.77 2.18
N GLY A 84 9.79 -2.50 1.79
CA GLY A 84 10.64 -1.81 0.83
C GLY A 84 10.17 -1.91 -0.62
N ARG A 85 9.21 -2.76 -0.93
CA ARG A 85 8.66 -2.87 -2.29
C ARG A 85 7.93 -1.59 -2.68
N ILE A 86 8.11 -1.18 -3.93
CA ILE A 86 7.36 -0.10 -4.56
C ILE A 86 6.50 -0.72 -5.66
N ASP A 87 5.20 -0.73 -5.44
CA ASP A 87 4.23 -1.27 -6.38
C ASP A 87 2.85 -0.62 -6.16
N TYR A 88 1.88 -0.93 -7.00
CA TYR A 88 0.50 -0.53 -6.74
C TYR A 88 -0.05 -1.29 -5.54
N ALA A 89 -0.86 -0.59 -4.74
CA ALA A 89 -1.66 -1.20 -3.70
C ALA A 89 -3.09 -1.40 -4.21
N THR A 90 -3.59 -2.63 -4.16
CA THR A 90 -5.02 -2.94 -4.26
C THR A 90 -5.48 -3.48 -2.92
N PHE A 91 -6.58 -2.98 -2.38
CA PHE A 91 -7.04 -3.42 -1.08
C PHE A 91 -8.56 -3.47 -0.99
N MET A 92 -9.05 -4.42 -0.20
CA MET A 92 -10.47 -4.61 0.11
C MET A 92 -10.72 -4.21 1.55
N ILE A 93 -11.80 -3.49 1.76
CA ILE A 93 -12.32 -3.10 3.07
C ILE A 93 -13.73 -3.66 3.20
N CYS A 94 -14.06 -4.25 4.36
CA CYS A 94 -15.37 -4.85 4.59
C CYS A 94 -16.01 -4.36 5.88
N HIS A 95 -17.31 -4.56 5.95
CA HIS A 95 -18.19 -4.36 7.10
C HIS A 95 -18.60 -2.93 7.41
N ASP A 96 -18.32 -1.96 6.54
CA ASP A 96 -18.78 -0.59 6.73
C ASP A 96 -20.32 -0.50 6.77
N ASP A 97 -20.85 0.07 7.84
CA ASP A 97 -22.30 0.28 7.96
C ASP A 97 -22.82 1.33 6.97
N THR A 98 -21.99 2.33 6.67
CA THR A 98 -22.30 3.39 5.73
C THR A 98 -21.19 3.51 4.69
N MET A 99 -21.51 3.27 3.45
CA MET A 99 -20.59 3.42 2.34
C MET A 99 -20.80 4.77 1.66
N ASN A 100 -19.81 5.65 1.80
CA ASN A 100 -19.79 6.96 1.16
C ASN A 100 -18.87 6.98 -0.07
N CYS A 101 -18.83 5.88 -0.80
CA CYS A 101 -18.00 5.74 -1.99
C CYS A 101 -18.75 5.04 -3.12
N GLN A 102 -18.31 5.30 -4.33
CA GLN A 102 -18.77 4.59 -5.53
C GLN A 102 -17.62 4.41 -6.51
N PRO A 103 -17.69 3.39 -7.40
CA PRO A 103 -16.65 3.16 -8.40
C PRO A 103 -16.29 4.42 -9.18
N GLY A 104 -15.00 4.68 -9.31
CA GLY A 104 -14.45 5.86 -9.97
C GLY A 104 -14.07 7.01 -9.03
N TRP A 105 -14.58 7.05 -7.81
CA TRP A 105 -14.21 8.10 -6.86
C TRP A 105 -12.74 8.00 -6.47
N LYS A 106 -12.10 9.16 -6.40
CA LYS A 106 -10.73 9.30 -5.91
C LYS A 106 -10.75 9.91 -4.53
N ILE A 107 -9.81 9.47 -3.70
CA ILE A 107 -9.60 9.96 -2.35
C ILE A 107 -8.09 10.14 -2.13
N ASN A 108 -7.69 11.18 -1.41
CA ASN A 108 -6.28 11.43 -1.12
C ASN A 108 -5.84 10.66 0.13
N GLN A 109 -4.54 10.40 0.22
CA GLN A 109 -3.95 9.85 1.44
C GLN A 109 -4.34 10.69 2.65
N GLY A 110 -4.81 10.03 3.72
CA GLY A 110 -5.22 10.65 4.97
C GLY A 110 -6.66 11.17 5.02
N ASP A 111 -7.39 11.17 3.91
CA ASP A 111 -8.82 11.44 3.95
C ASP A 111 -9.58 10.23 4.51
N GLN A 112 -10.74 10.47 5.13
CA GLN A 112 -11.56 9.38 5.66
C GLN A 112 -12.08 8.50 4.52
N ILE A 113 -11.75 7.20 4.57
CA ILE A 113 -12.16 6.23 3.55
C ILE A 113 -13.34 5.36 4.01
N GLY A 114 -13.48 5.15 5.32
CA GLY A 114 -14.56 4.35 5.87
C GLY A 114 -14.77 4.54 7.37
N THR A 115 -15.74 3.79 7.89
CA THR A 115 -16.08 3.73 9.31
C THR A 115 -16.38 2.29 9.67
N MET A 116 -15.69 1.77 10.68
CA MET A 116 -15.87 0.39 11.16
C MET A 116 -17.34 0.10 11.46
N GLY A 117 -17.84 -1.03 11.01
CA GLY A 117 -19.23 -1.38 11.14
C GLY A 117 -19.47 -2.87 11.37
N THR A 118 -20.69 -3.31 11.04
CA THR A 118 -21.16 -4.68 11.27
C THR A 118 -21.88 -5.27 10.05
N LYS A 119 -21.81 -4.63 8.89
CA LYS A 119 -22.53 -5.11 7.69
C LYS A 119 -21.97 -6.43 7.18
N GLY A 120 -22.82 -7.25 6.62
CA GLY A 120 -22.45 -8.57 6.12
C GLY A 120 -22.22 -9.58 7.24
N ASN A 121 -21.24 -10.46 7.08
CA ASN A 121 -20.95 -11.53 8.04
C ASN A 121 -19.95 -11.06 9.12
N ALA A 122 -20.40 -10.20 10.03
CA ALA A 122 -19.60 -9.67 11.11
C ALA A 122 -20.23 -10.01 12.47
N THR A 123 -19.39 -10.39 13.45
CA THR A 123 -19.85 -10.70 14.83
C THR A 123 -19.71 -9.51 15.77
N GLY A 124 -19.09 -8.42 15.37
CA GLY A 124 -18.90 -7.20 16.14
C GLY A 124 -18.41 -6.05 15.26
N VAL A 125 -18.31 -4.85 15.83
CA VAL A 125 -17.82 -3.67 15.09
C VAL A 125 -16.33 -3.80 14.82
N HIS A 126 -15.96 -3.89 13.53
CA HIS A 126 -14.58 -3.94 13.05
C HIS A 126 -14.47 -3.52 11.59
N CYS A 127 -13.27 -3.43 11.09
CA CYS A 127 -12.94 -3.40 9.67
C CYS A 127 -12.17 -4.67 9.33
N HIS A 128 -12.64 -5.43 8.35
CA HIS A 128 -11.84 -6.47 7.71
C HIS A 128 -11.09 -5.83 6.56
N ILE A 129 -9.78 -6.04 6.51
CA ILE A 129 -8.92 -5.48 5.46
C ILE A 129 -8.00 -6.55 4.88
N GLU A 130 -7.93 -6.55 3.55
CA GLU A 130 -6.97 -7.32 2.76
C GLU A 130 -6.19 -6.39 1.86
N VAL A 131 -4.91 -6.66 1.66
CA VAL A 131 -4.01 -5.84 0.84
C VAL A 131 -3.29 -6.72 -0.17
N SER A 132 -3.11 -6.20 -1.40
CA SER A 132 -2.28 -6.77 -2.46
C SER A 132 -1.26 -5.75 -2.91
N GLN A 133 -0.01 -6.16 -3.10
CA GLN A 133 1.06 -5.35 -3.70
C GLN A 133 1.06 -5.49 -5.22
N SER A 134 -0.06 -5.17 -5.86
CA SER A 134 -0.22 -5.33 -7.31
C SER A 134 -1.40 -4.51 -7.84
N LYS A 135 -1.46 -4.31 -9.15
CA LYS A 135 -2.64 -3.80 -9.86
C LYS A 135 -3.74 -4.83 -10.07
N ASP A 136 -3.45 -6.10 -9.77
CA ASP A 136 -4.44 -7.15 -9.94
C ASP A 136 -5.62 -6.92 -8.99
N THR A 137 -6.82 -6.86 -9.56
CA THR A 137 -8.08 -6.71 -8.82
C THR A 137 -8.84 -8.02 -8.72
N SER A 138 -8.22 -9.13 -9.10
CA SER A 138 -8.81 -10.47 -9.00
C SER A 138 -8.97 -10.85 -7.53
N TRP A 139 -10.22 -11.06 -7.13
CA TRP A 139 -10.60 -11.45 -5.78
C TRP A 139 -11.36 -12.77 -5.87
N ILE A 140 -10.66 -13.86 -5.59
CA ILE A 140 -11.05 -15.22 -5.87
C ILE A 140 -11.29 -16.02 -4.59
N LYS A 141 -12.03 -17.12 -4.70
CA LYS A 141 -12.25 -18.04 -3.59
C LYS A 141 -11.14 -19.07 -3.48
N ASN A 142 -10.60 -19.27 -2.27
CA ASN A 142 -9.71 -20.38 -1.96
C ASN A 142 -10.47 -21.67 -1.63
N ASN A 143 -9.72 -22.74 -1.33
CA ASN A 143 -10.29 -24.06 -0.98
C ASN A 143 -11.06 -24.08 0.35
N TYR A 144 -10.91 -23.07 1.20
CA TYR A 144 -11.68 -22.89 2.44
C TYR A 144 -12.96 -22.09 2.24
N GLY A 145 -13.19 -21.59 1.02
CA GLY A 145 -14.35 -20.77 0.69
C GLY A 145 -14.18 -19.27 0.94
N ASN A 146 -13.01 -18.85 1.38
CA ASN A 146 -12.68 -17.43 1.64
C ASN A 146 -12.24 -16.74 0.37
N TYR A 147 -12.65 -15.47 0.19
CA TYR A 147 -12.17 -14.65 -0.90
C TYR A 147 -10.85 -14.01 -0.54
N HIS A 148 -9.95 -13.86 -1.51
CA HIS A 148 -8.64 -13.23 -1.35
C HIS A 148 -8.08 -12.70 -2.68
N PHE A 149 -7.07 -11.85 -2.61
CA PHE A 149 -6.30 -11.43 -3.78
C PHE A 149 -5.29 -12.50 -4.21
N ASN A 150 -4.95 -12.55 -5.50
CA ASN A 150 -3.89 -13.44 -5.99
C ASN A 150 -2.49 -13.12 -5.43
N ASN A 151 -2.20 -11.82 -5.22
CA ASN A 151 -0.92 -11.30 -4.71
C ASN A 151 -1.16 -10.61 -3.38
N GLU A 152 -1.78 -11.31 -2.45
CA GLU A 152 -2.09 -10.77 -1.13
C GLU A 152 -0.86 -10.55 -0.28
N TYR A 153 -0.93 -9.53 0.54
CA TYR A 153 0.09 -9.17 1.51
C TYR A 153 -0.55 -8.89 2.85
N ASP A 154 0.17 -9.21 3.89
CA ASP A 154 -0.28 -8.91 5.23
C ASP A 154 -0.27 -7.40 5.48
N LEU A 155 -1.21 -6.89 6.28
CA LEU A 155 -1.28 -5.46 6.62
C LEU A 155 -0.02 -4.96 7.36
N ASP A 156 0.80 -5.87 7.89
CA ASP A 156 2.09 -5.55 8.49
C ASP A 156 3.14 -5.02 7.50
N ASP A 157 2.88 -5.11 6.19
CA ASP A 157 3.66 -4.45 5.14
C ASP A 157 3.28 -2.97 4.93
N CYS A 158 2.65 -2.32 5.88
CA CYS A 158 2.40 -0.88 5.84
C CYS A 158 3.34 -0.10 6.77
N TYR A 159 3.52 1.19 6.46
CA TYR A 159 4.11 2.12 7.41
C TYR A 159 3.06 2.63 8.36
N PHE A 160 3.45 2.93 9.58
CA PHE A 160 2.61 3.64 10.52
C PHE A 160 3.24 4.97 10.93
N VAL A 161 2.41 5.93 11.24
CA VAL A 161 2.82 7.24 11.73
C VAL A 161 3.03 7.19 13.24
N ASP A 162 3.84 8.10 13.76
CA ASP A 162 3.98 8.27 15.20
C ASP A 162 2.61 8.41 15.83
N ASN A 163 2.40 7.77 16.96
CA ASN A 163 1.15 7.69 17.71
C ASN A 163 0.07 6.72 17.16
N THR A 164 0.29 5.99 16.07
CA THR A 164 -0.59 4.86 15.78
C THR A 164 -0.42 3.81 16.88
N ASN A 165 -1.51 3.52 17.58
CA ASN A 165 -1.51 2.57 18.69
C ASN A 165 -1.85 1.17 18.17
N ILE A 166 -0.87 0.28 18.12
CA ILE A 166 -1.06 -1.13 17.74
C ILE A 166 -1.25 -1.97 18.99
N ILE A 167 -2.42 -2.57 19.11
CA ILE A 167 -2.80 -3.46 20.21
C ILE A 167 -2.90 -4.87 19.65
N ASN A 168 -2.27 -5.84 20.32
CA ASN A 168 -2.29 -7.25 19.89
C ASN A 168 -1.79 -7.46 18.44
N GLY A 169 -0.71 -6.78 18.06
CA GLY A 169 -0.03 -7.04 16.79
C GLY A 169 0.55 -8.46 16.77
N TYR A 170 0.21 -9.23 15.76
CA TYR A 170 0.66 -10.63 15.58
C TYR A 170 2.08 -10.73 14.99
N GLY A 171 2.99 -9.91 15.41
CA GLY A 171 4.28 -9.73 14.78
C GLY A 171 4.14 -8.81 13.57
N GLY A 172 5.15 -8.61 12.81
CA GLY A 172 5.10 -7.80 11.60
C GLY A 172 6.32 -6.93 11.43
N ASN A 173 6.45 -6.42 10.23
CA ASN A 173 7.57 -5.58 9.83
C ASN A 173 7.20 -4.09 9.88
N TRP A 174 6.35 -3.71 10.84
CA TRP A 174 5.90 -2.33 11.04
C TRP A 174 7.07 -1.37 11.13
N ARG A 175 7.03 -0.30 10.37
CA ARG A 175 8.05 0.75 10.42
C ARG A 175 7.41 2.10 10.59
N LEU A 176 7.93 2.90 11.50
CA LEU A 176 7.58 4.32 11.58
C LEU A 176 8.03 5.04 10.31
N THR A 177 7.19 5.94 9.80
CA THR A 177 7.52 6.76 8.64
C THR A 177 8.79 7.58 8.86
N SER A 178 9.04 8.04 10.09
CA SER A 178 10.24 8.78 10.50
C SER A 178 11.52 7.94 10.59
N SER A 179 11.40 6.61 10.68
CA SER A 179 12.55 5.72 10.88
C SER A 179 13.26 5.32 9.58
N VAL A 180 12.69 5.66 8.43
CA VAL A 180 13.30 5.34 7.14
C VAL A 180 14.07 6.55 6.64
N PRO A 181 15.40 6.44 6.46
CA PRO A 181 16.21 7.54 5.95
C PRO A 181 15.68 8.05 4.61
N VAL A 182 15.60 9.38 4.49
CA VAL A 182 15.30 10.00 3.20
C VAL A 182 16.49 9.73 2.29
N GLY A 183 16.31 8.89 1.28
CA GLY A 183 17.37 8.56 0.31
C GLY A 183 17.79 7.08 0.28
N GLU A 184 17.31 6.21 1.17
CA GLU A 184 17.50 4.78 0.92
C GLU A 184 16.70 4.36 -0.31
N VAL A 185 17.43 4.03 -1.36
CA VAL A 185 16.87 3.31 -2.52
C VAL A 185 16.63 1.88 -2.02
N VAL A 186 15.42 1.61 -1.59
CA VAL A 186 15.00 0.24 -1.35
C VAL A 186 14.88 -0.42 -2.72
N ASP A 187 15.42 -1.63 -2.87
CA ASP A 187 15.48 -2.40 -4.11
C ASP A 187 14.19 -2.24 -4.93
N GLN A 188 14.29 -1.43 -5.98
CA GLN A 188 13.22 -1.35 -6.96
C GLN A 188 13.31 -2.61 -7.81
N ILE A 189 12.37 -3.52 -7.65
CA ILE A 189 12.20 -4.59 -8.62
C ILE A 189 11.72 -3.96 -9.93
N LEU A 190 12.67 -3.74 -10.83
CA LEU A 190 12.37 -3.27 -12.17
C LEU A 190 11.83 -4.44 -12.99
N HIS A 191 10.66 -4.26 -13.56
CA HIS A 191 10.08 -5.20 -14.51
C HIS A 191 10.51 -4.83 -15.95
N VAL A 192 10.55 -5.81 -16.84
CA VAL A 192 10.78 -5.56 -18.26
C VAL A 192 9.73 -4.56 -18.77
N GLY A 193 10.19 -3.44 -19.34
CA GLY A 193 9.32 -2.34 -19.76
C GLY A 193 9.12 -1.22 -18.72
N SER A 194 9.72 -1.31 -17.52
CA SER A 194 9.71 -0.21 -16.56
C SER A 194 10.47 1.01 -17.09
N HIS A 195 9.83 2.18 -17.02
CA HIS A 195 10.50 3.45 -17.27
C HIS A 195 11.18 3.93 -15.98
N VAL A 196 12.49 4.11 -16.04
CA VAL A 196 13.29 4.57 -14.90
C VAL A 196 13.83 5.97 -15.15
N LYS A 197 13.84 6.80 -14.13
CA LYS A 197 14.53 8.08 -14.12
C LYS A 197 15.73 7.96 -13.19
N LEU A 198 16.93 8.15 -13.73
CA LEU A 198 18.13 8.28 -12.91
C LEU A 198 18.14 9.66 -12.26
N THR A 199 18.23 9.68 -10.92
CA THR A 199 18.38 10.92 -10.14
C THR A 199 19.77 10.91 -9.53
N GLY A 200 20.58 11.93 -9.83
CA GLY A 200 21.93 12.05 -9.32
C GLY A 200 22.89 12.58 -10.37
N THR A 201 24.13 12.82 -9.94
CA THR A 201 25.24 13.23 -10.81
C THR A 201 26.07 12.00 -11.16
N TYR A 202 26.26 11.73 -12.43
CA TYR A 202 27.02 10.59 -12.93
C TYR A 202 28.18 11.05 -13.79
N THR A 203 29.31 10.37 -13.67
CA THR A 203 30.45 10.62 -14.56
C THR A 203 30.28 9.82 -15.84
N VAL A 204 30.30 10.52 -16.98
CA VAL A 204 30.30 9.88 -18.29
C VAL A 204 31.66 9.23 -18.53
N LYS A 205 31.69 7.93 -18.76
CA LYS A 205 32.91 7.16 -19.03
C LYS A 205 33.25 7.08 -20.54
N GLU A 206 32.21 7.05 -21.35
CA GLU A 206 32.34 6.85 -22.80
C GLU A 206 31.15 7.46 -23.54
N ILE A 207 31.35 7.98 -24.73
CA ILE A 207 30.29 8.53 -25.58
C ILE A 207 30.34 7.85 -26.94
N ASP A 208 29.21 7.28 -27.36
CA ASP A 208 28.96 6.80 -28.72
C ASP A 208 28.13 7.83 -29.48
N VAL A 209 28.84 8.72 -30.16
CA VAL A 209 28.23 9.82 -30.92
C VAL A 209 27.35 9.30 -32.06
N LYS A 210 27.74 8.19 -32.68
CA LYS A 210 27.00 7.61 -33.83
C LYS A 210 25.61 7.13 -33.44
N ASN A 211 25.49 6.56 -32.25
CA ASN A 211 24.23 5.99 -31.76
C ASN A 211 23.56 6.87 -30.68
N ASN A 212 24.11 8.06 -30.44
CA ASN A 212 23.63 9.01 -29.44
C ASN A 212 23.47 8.39 -28.05
N LYS A 213 24.53 7.75 -27.55
CA LYS A 213 24.56 7.07 -26.24
C LYS A 213 25.72 7.55 -25.40
N ALA A 214 25.51 7.56 -24.08
CA ALA A 214 26.54 7.76 -23.08
C ALA A 214 26.62 6.54 -22.17
N LYS A 215 27.85 6.15 -21.81
CA LYS A 215 28.11 5.10 -20.83
C LYS A 215 28.38 5.75 -19.47
N ILE A 216 27.63 5.35 -18.49
CA ILE A 216 27.81 5.77 -17.09
C ILE A 216 27.97 4.57 -16.18
N ASN A 217 28.54 4.77 -15.01
CA ASN A 217 28.57 3.74 -13.97
C ASN A 217 27.40 3.95 -13.01
N VAL A 218 26.60 2.91 -12.82
CA VAL A 218 25.49 2.88 -11.86
C VAL A 218 25.72 1.71 -10.93
N ALA A 219 25.90 1.96 -9.66
CA ALA A 219 26.11 0.95 -8.61
C ALA A 219 27.24 -0.07 -8.92
N GLY A 220 28.29 0.36 -9.59
CA GLY A 220 29.42 -0.49 -9.96
C GLY A 220 29.37 -1.08 -11.37
N GLU A 221 28.22 -1.04 -12.01
CA GLU A 221 28.00 -1.57 -13.36
C GLU A 221 28.02 -0.45 -14.42
N ASP A 222 28.59 -0.73 -15.57
CA ASP A 222 28.64 0.20 -16.70
C ASP A 222 27.40 0.02 -17.58
N VAL A 223 26.62 1.09 -17.73
CA VAL A 223 25.34 1.08 -18.43
C VAL A 223 25.35 2.08 -19.59
N TRP A 224 24.88 1.67 -20.76
CA TRP A 224 24.66 2.55 -21.89
C TRP A 224 23.25 3.16 -21.85
N LEU A 225 23.19 4.48 -21.87
CA LEU A 225 21.92 5.25 -21.91
C LEU A 225 21.85 6.11 -23.17
N SER A 226 20.62 6.42 -23.61
CA SER A 226 20.43 7.46 -24.61
C SER A 226 20.88 8.81 -24.03
N SER A 227 21.72 9.55 -24.75
CA SER A 227 22.21 10.86 -24.32
C SER A 227 21.22 12.01 -24.51
N VAL A 228 20.10 11.78 -25.19
CA VAL A 228 19.11 12.84 -25.50
C VAL A 228 18.56 13.54 -24.26
N PRO A 229 18.27 12.84 -23.14
CA PRO A 229 17.79 13.49 -21.92
C PRO A 229 18.89 13.88 -20.93
N LEU A 230 20.17 13.76 -21.29
CA LEU A 230 21.29 14.07 -20.40
C LEU A 230 21.68 15.54 -20.53
N GLU A 231 21.72 16.25 -19.42
CA GLU A 231 22.20 17.61 -19.32
C GLU A 231 23.60 17.62 -18.67
N GLU A 232 24.54 18.38 -19.24
CA GLU A 232 25.85 18.59 -18.64
C GLU A 232 25.71 19.56 -17.48
N ILE A 233 26.12 19.12 -16.28
CA ILE A 233 26.21 19.96 -15.09
C ILE A 233 27.65 20.45 -14.96
N LYS A 234 27.85 21.79 -15.04
CA LYS A 234 29.15 22.45 -14.86
C LYS A 234 29.48 22.68 -13.41
#